data_ab2ee6aa55c8e8c75523f98850272afe
#
_entry.id   ab2ee6aa55c8e8c75523f98850272afe
#
_cell.length_a   1.000
_cell.length_b   1.000
_cell.length_c   1.000
_cell.angle_alpha   90.00
_cell.angle_beta   90.00
_cell.angle_gamma   90.00
#
_symmetry.space_group_name_H-M   'P 1'
#
loop_
_entity.id
_entity.type
_entity.pdbx_description
1 polymer ?
#
loop_
_entity_poly.entity_id
_entity_poly.type
_entity_poly.pdbx_seq_one_letter_code
_entity_poly.pdbx_strand_id
1 'polypeptide(L)'
;MERHILTGSEESKIFIHVLEVLIMQVQDIMTKKVLTVRPETTVREVAEILVNHKISGVPVVEEDGRLVGIVSEGDLMSKEILPEPPAEFCILGAVIYYNGLRAYKDAFDRMAANTAEALMTKKVITVKAYDDISDVARSMRDKHVKRVPVLDDEGHLIGIVSRQDIVKMLL
;
A
#
# COMPACT_ATOMS: atom_id res chain seq x y z
N MET A 1 29.22 11.61 29.71
CA MET A 1 28.03 11.87 28.90
C MET A 1 28.31 13.12 28.05
N GLU A 2 29.05 12.96 26.96
CA GLU A 2 29.47 14.05 26.08
C GLU A 2 28.27 14.47 25.23
N ARG A 3 27.84 15.71 25.40
CA ARG A 3 26.90 16.35 24.45
C ARG A 3 27.72 16.74 23.23
N HIS A 4 27.54 16.07 22.11
CA HIS A 4 28.03 16.57 20.81
C HIS A 4 27.31 17.93 20.57
N ILE A 5 28.06 19.01 20.73
CA ILE A 5 27.62 20.35 20.33
C ILE A 5 27.88 20.40 18.82
N LEU A 6 26.81 20.38 18.03
CA LEU A 6 26.87 20.58 16.61
C LEU A 6 27.48 21.95 16.31
N THR A 7 28.38 22.04 15.33
CA THR A 7 28.96 23.32 14.91
C THR A 7 27.88 24.12 14.16
N GLY A 8 27.89 25.44 14.23
CA GLY A 8 26.88 26.31 13.60
C GLY A 8 26.71 26.09 12.09
N SER A 9 27.68 25.50 11.42
CA SER A 9 27.57 25.10 9.99
C SER A 9 26.72 23.82 9.80
N GLU A 10 26.74 22.88 10.76
CA GLU A 10 25.96 21.66 10.74
C GLU A 10 24.50 21.93 11.12
N GLU A 11 24.27 22.78 12.10
CA GLU A 11 22.92 23.25 12.47
C GLU A 11 22.23 23.95 11.31
N SER A 12 22.94 24.80 10.58
CA SER A 12 22.41 25.49 9.40
C SER A 12 22.05 24.50 8.26
N LYS A 13 22.86 23.47 8.03
CA LYS A 13 22.57 22.43 7.03
C LYS A 13 21.36 21.60 7.42
N ILE A 14 21.24 21.20 8.68
CA ILE A 14 20.09 20.47 9.19
C ILE A 14 18.81 21.32 9.05
N PHE A 15 18.90 22.62 9.39
CA PHE A 15 17.76 23.53 9.30
C PHE A 15 17.32 23.74 7.85
N ILE A 16 18.24 23.90 6.91
CA ILE A 16 17.93 24.02 5.47
C ILE A 16 17.28 22.73 4.98
N HIS A 17 17.85 21.57 5.29
CA HIS A 17 17.29 20.28 4.89
C HIS A 17 15.88 20.06 5.46
N VAL A 18 15.63 20.42 6.71
CA VAL A 18 14.29 20.36 7.32
C VAL A 18 13.31 21.27 6.59
N LEU A 19 13.74 22.50 6.22
CA LEU A 19 12.91 23.42 5.44
C LEU A 19 12.60 22.88 4.03
N GLU A 20 13.59 22.30 3.34
CA GLU A 20 13.41 21.69 2.02
C GLU A 20 12.37 20.54 2.10
N VAL A 21 12.48 19.66 3.08
CA VAL A 21 11.53 18.56 3.28
C VAL A 21 10.11 19.08 3.59
N LEU A 22 10.01 20.19 4.35
CA LEU A 22 8.72 20.78 4.72
C LEU A 22 7.95 21.40 3.54
N ILE A 23 8.64 21.76 2.45
CA ILE A 23 8.02 22.35 1.24
C ILE A 23 7.90 21.36 0.10
N MET A 24 8.42 20.12 0.23
CA MET A 24 8.35 19.11 -0.82
C MET A 24 6.95 18.51 -0.96
N GLN A 25 6.51 18.39 -2.20
CA GLN A 25 5.24 17.81 -2.57
C GLN A 25 5.40 16.39 -3.13
N VAL A 26 4.33 15.63 -3.13
CA VAL A 26 4.26 14.27 -3.67
C VAL A 26 4.80 14.19 -5.10
N GLN A 27 4.47 15.16 -5.95
CA GLN A 27 4.92 15.21 -7.37
C GLN A 27 6.43 15.26 -7.55
N ASP A 28 7.18 15.73 -6.53
CA ASP A 28 8.62 15.91 -6.58
C ASP A 28 9.36 14.58 -6.43
N ILE A 29 8.74 13.59 -5.75
CA ILE A 29 9.34 12.30 -5.45
C ILE A 29 8.60 11.10 -6.04
N MET A 30 7.37 11.28 -6.54
CA MET A 30 6.56 10.17 -7.04
C MET A 30 7.17 9.51 -8.28
N THR A 31 7.03 8.21 -8.39
CA THR A 31 7.28 7.48 -9.64
C THR A 31 6.10 7.70 -10.58
N LYS A 32 6.35 8.37 -11.73
CA LYS A 32 5.30 8.71 -12.73
C LYS A 32 4.97 7.55 -13.67
N LYS A 33 5.96 6.71 -14.01
CA LYS A 33 5.76 5.52 -14.85
C LYS A 33 5.37 4.34 -13.97
N VAL A 34 4.10 4.24 -13.61
CA VAL A 34 3.58 3.22 -12.72
C VAL A 34 3.25 1.96 -13.52
N LEU A 35 3.76 0.81 -13.07
CA LEU A 35 3.27 -0.49 -13.54
C LEU A 35 1.89 -0.72 -12.94
N THR A 36 0.93 -1.09 -13.78
CA THR A 36 -0.46 -1.34 -13.39
C THR A 36 -0.93 -2.67 -13.94
N VAL A 37 -1.99 -3.20 -13.37
CA VAL A 37 -2.71 -4.37 -13.88
C VAL A 37 -4.19 -4.07 -14.03
N ARG A 38 -4.90 -4.91 -14.76
CA ARG A 38 -6.36 -4.84 -14.92
C ARG A 38 -7.07 -5.69 -13.86
N PRO A 39 -8.37 -5.45 -13.59
CA PRO A 39 -9.15 -6.27 -12.68
C PRO A 39 -9.14 -7.77 -13.04
N GLU A 40 -9.17 -8.10 -14.31
CA GLU A 40 -9.17 -9.46 -14.86
C GLU A 40 -7.78 -10.13 -14.90
N THR A 41 -6.70 -9.38 -14.66
CA THR A 41 -5.32 -9.92 -14.63
C THR A 41 -5.24 -11.05 -13.60
N THR A 42 -4.69 -12.18 -14.01
CA THR A 42 -4.58 -13.35 -13.12
C THR A 42 -3.62 -13.10 -11.95
N VAL A 43 -3.90 -13.73 -10.82
CA VAL A 43 -3.02 -13.67 -9.63
C VAL A 43 -1.59 -14.10 -9.97
N ARG A 44 -1.41 -15.07 -10.87
CA ARG A 44 -0.10 -15.51 -11.35
C ARG A 44 0.65 -14.40 -12.09
N GLU A 45 0.00 -13.75 -13.04
CA GLU A 45 0.60 -12.61 -13.77
C GLU A 45 0.96 -11.47 -12.84
N VAL A 46 0.10 -11.17 -11.85
CA VAL A 46 0.41 -10.18 -10.80
C VAL A 46 1.68 -10.58 -10.06
N ALA A 47 1.80 -11.84 -9.62
CA ALA A 47 2.98 -12.34 -8.93
C ALA A 47 4.25 -12.23 -9.80
N GLU A 48 4.16 -12.58 -11.09
CA GLU A 48 5.26 -12.45 -12.05
C GLU A 48 5.71 -10.99 -12.20
N ILE A 49 4.77 -10.04 -12.28
CA ILE A 49 5.07 -8.61 -12.34
C ILE A 49 5.81 -8.15 -11.08
N LEU A 50 5.32 -8.50 -9.89
CA LEU A 50 5.95 -8.08 -8.63
C LEU A 50 7.39 -8.60 -8.53
N VAL A 51 7.61 -9.87 -8.86
CA VAL A 51 8.95 -10.52 -8.78
C VAL A 51 9.90 -9.95 -9.83
N ASN A 52 9.49 -9.90 -11.10
CA ASN A 52 10.35 -9.48 -12.21
C ASN A 52 10.77 -8.00 -12.09
N HIS A 53 9.88 -7.15 -11.61
CA HIS A 53 10.15 -5.71 -11.45
C HIS A 53 10.65 -5.34 -10.04
N LYS A 54 10.78 -6.31 -9.12
CA LYS A 54 11.21 -6.10 -7.72
C LYS A 54 10.38 -5.05 -7.00
N ILE A 55 9.07 -5.07 -7.24
CA ILE A 55 8.10 -4.18 -6.59
C ILE A 55 7.21 -4.99 -5.65
N SER A 56 6.80 -4.39 -4.55
CA SER A 56 6.03 -5.07 -3.50
C SER A 56 4.53 -4.81 -3.58
N GLY A 57 4.03 -4.29 -4.71
CA GLY A 57 2.61 -4.11 -5.01
C GLY A 57 2.36 -3.26 -6.23
N VAL A 58 1.22 -3.48 -6.84
CA VAL A 58 0.82 -2.92 -8.12
C VAL A 58 -0.62 -2.39 -8.04
N PRO A 59 -0.90 -1.16 -8.53
CA PRO A 59 -2.26 -0.65 -8.65
C PRO A 59 -3.05 -1.42 -9.70
N VAL A 60 -4.35 -1.59 -9.41
CA VAL A 60 -5.34 -2.13 -10.35
C VAL A 60 -6.14 -0.97 -10.91
N VAL A 61 -6.18 -0.85 -12.23
CA VAL A 61 -6.84 0.27 -12.92
C VAL A 61 -7.79 -0.22 -14.00
N GLU A 62 -8.89 0.49 -14.18
CA GLU A 62 -9.82 0.29 -15.29
C GLU A 62 -9.22 0.74 -16.61
N GLU A 63 -9.91 0.43 -17.71
CA GLU A 63 -9.46 0.76 -19.06
C GLU A 63 -9.23 2.27 -19.26
N ASP A 64 -10.00 3.09 -18.62
CA ASP A 64 -9.88 4.54 -18.61
C ASP A 64 -8.76 5.08 -17.70
N GLY A 65 -8.05 4.22 -16.96
CA GLY A 65 -6.95 4.58 -16.06
C GLY A 65 -7.38 4.92 -14.63
N ARG A 66 -8.67 4.81 -14.29
CA ARG A 66 -9.15 4.99 -12.91
C ARG A 66 -8.67 3.89 -11.99
N LEU A 67 -8.22 4.28 -10.81
CA LEU A 67 -7.80 3.34 -9.78
C LEU A 67 -9.01 2.65 -9.14
N VAL A 68 -9.02 1.31 -9.14
CA VAL A 68 -10.07 0.49 -8.51
C VAL A 68 -9.57 -0.35 -7.34
N GLY A 69 -8.26 -0.52 -7.22
CA GLY A 69 -7.66 -1.29 -6.12
C GLY A 69 -6.14 -1.30 -6.15
N ILE A 70 -5.57 -2.05 -5.23
CA ILE A 70 -4.14 -2.34 -5.17
C ILE A 70 -3.93 -3.79 -4.74
N VAL A 71 -2.99 -4.49 -5.39
CA VAL A 71 -2.53 -5.82 -4.97
C VAL A 71 -1.10 -5.71 -4.49
N SER A 72 -0.80 -6.33 -3.35
CA SER A 72 0.53 -6.33 -2.75
C SER A 72 1.04 -7.75 -2.50
N GLU A 73 2.34 -7.88 -2.17
CA GLU A 73 2.92 -9.14 -1.69
C GLU A 73 2.14 -9.74 -0.50
N GLY A 74 1.65 -8.88 0.41
CA GLY A 74 0.85 -9.32 1.55
C GLY A 74 -0.46 -9.98 1.14
N ASP A 75 -1.11 -9.48 0.08
CA ASP A 75 -2.34 -10.08 -0.45
C ASP A 75 -2.05 -11.44 -1.08
N LEU A 76 -0.93 -11.57 -1.84
CA LEU A 76 -0.49 -12.84 -2.41
C LEU A 76 -0.11 -13.85 -1.32
N MET A 77 0.62 -13.43 -0.28
CA MET A 77 0.95 -14.31 0.85
C MET A 77 -0.29 -14.79 1.59
N SER A 78 -1.29 -13.92 1.76
CA SER A 78 -2.55 -14.28 2.43
C SER A 78 -3.31 -15.38 1.69
N LYS A 79 -3.09 -15.54 0.38
CA LYS A 79 -3.67 -16.62 -0.42
C LYS A 79 -3.14 -18.00 -0.04
N GLU A 80 -1.91 -18.09 0.45
CA GLU A 80 -1.25 -19.33 0.85
C GLU A 80 -1.54 -19.71 2.32
N ILE A 81 -2.24 -18.84 3.08
CA ILE A 81 -2.56 -19.07 4.48
C ILE A 81 -3.94 -19.73 4.57
N LEU A 82 -3.98 -20.94 5.13
CA LEU A 82 -5.26 -21.61 5.41
C LEU A 82 -6.04 -20.80 6.44
N PRO A 83 -7.31 -20.47 6.16
CA PRO A 83 -8.13 -19.73 7.11
C PRO A 83 -8.41 -20.56 8.37
N GLU A 84 -8.26 -19.94 9.53
CA GLU A 84 -8.64 -20.57 10.80
C GLU A 84 -10.16 -20.71 10.87
N PRO A 85 -10.70 -21.89 11.23
CA PRO A 85 -12.12 -22.09 11.35
C PRO A 85 -12.73 -21.15 12.41
N PRO A 86 -13.97 -20.68 12.21
CA PRO A 86 -14.64 -19.84 13.18
C PRO A 86 -14.87 -20.58 14.48
N ALA A 87 -14.89 -19.84 15.60
CA ALA A 87 -15.20 -20.43 16.89
C ALA A 87 -16.65 -20.95 16.92
N GLU A 88 -16.80 -22.20 17.34
CA GLU A 88 -18.07 -22.89 17.37
C GLU A 88 -18.30 -23.58 18.73
N PHE A 89 -19.56 -23.83 19.05
CA PHE A 89 -19.96 -24.73 20.15
C PHE A 89 -21.18 -25.56 19.73
N CYS A 90 -21.29 -26.75 20.30
CA CYS A 90 -22.37 -27.67 20.02
C CYS A 90 -23.39 -27.65 21.16
N ILE A 91 -24.69 -27.45 20.83
CA ILE A 91 -25.81 -27.61 21.74
C ILE A 91 -26.84 -28.55 21.10
N LEU A 92 -27.19 -29.62 21.77
CA LEU A 92 -28.21 -30.60 21.35
C LEU A 92 -28.02 -31.09 19.90
N GLY A 93 -26.73 -31.24 19.46
CA GLY A 93 -26.41 -31.67 18.10
C GLY A 93 -26.41 -30.56 17.04
N ALA A 94 -26.73 -29.32 17.41
CA ALA A 94 -26.59 -28.17 16.51
C ALA A 94 -25.24 -27.48 16.73
N VAL A 95 -24.52 -27.19 15.62
CA VAL A 95 -23.28 -26.39 15.64
C VAL A 95 -23.64 -24.90 15.50
N ILE A 96 -23.23 -24.11 16.48
CA ILE A 96 -23.47 -22.68 16.50
C ILE A 96 -22.14 -21.96 16.40
N TYR A 97 -21.93 -21.17 15.32
CA TYR A 97 -20.78 -20.28 15.15
C TYR A 97 -21.11 -18.95 15.83
N TYR A 98 -20.30 -18.54 16.81
CA TYR A 98 -20.56 -17.33 17.60
C TYR A 98 -19.63 -16.15 17.26
N ASN A 99 -18.48 -16.38 16.59
CA ASN A 99 -17.64 -15.33 16.06
C ASN A 99 -16.77 -15.82 14.87
N GLY A 100 -16.11 -14.89 14.18
CA GLY A 100 -15.10 -15.21 13.15
C GLY A 100 -15.64 -15.71 11.81
N LEU A 101 -16.93 -15.98 11.65
CA LEU A 101 -17.49 -16.54 10.40
C LEU A 101 -17.24 -15.63 9.18
N ARG A 102 -17.36 -14.31 9.36
CA ARG A 102 -17.10 -13.34 8.29
C ARG A 102 -15.60 -13.32 7.91
N ALA A 103 -14.72 -13.25 8.91
CA ALA A 103 -13.29 -13.27 8.68
C ALA A 103 -12.83 -14.57 8.01
N TYR A 104 -13.40 -15.71 8.42
CA TYR A 104 -13.18 -17.01 7.80
C TYR A 104 -13.59 -17.01 6.33
N LYS A 105 -14.80 -16.52 6.02
CA LYS A 105 -15.28 -16.41 4.65
C LYS A 105 -14.39 -15.50 3.82
N ASP A 106 -14.05 -14.31 4.33
CA ASP A 106 -13.19 -13.36 3.61
C ASP A 106 -11.79 -13.96 3.33
N ALA A 107 -11.23 -14.74 4.26
CA ALA A 107 -9.96 -15.44 4.08
C ALA A 107 -10.08 -16.57 3.06
N PHE A 108 -11.18 -17.33 3.08
CA PHE A 108 -11.44 -18.37 2.10
C PHE A 108 -11.62 -17.80 0.69
N ASP A 109 -12.38 -16.70 0.55
CA ASP A 109 -12.56 -16.02 -0.73
C ASP A 109 -11.22 -15.52 -1.30
N ARG A 110 -10.32 -15.00 -0.45
CA ARG A 110 -8.95 -14.62 -0.86
C ARG A 110 -8.12 -15.81 -1.31
N MET A 111 -8.17 -16.92 -0.58
CA MET A 111 -7.46 -18.15 -0.96
C MET A 111 -7.94 -18.67 -2.33
N ALA A 112 -9.23 -18.58 -2.62
CA ALA A 112 -9.84 -18.99 -3.88
C ALA A 112 -9.67 -17.96 -5.03
N ALA A 113 -9.19 -16.74 -4.73
CA ALA A 113 -9.07 -15.67 -5.71
C ALA A 113 -8.15 -16.07 -6.87
N ASN A 114 -8.59 -15.83 -8.11
CA ASN A 114 -7.81 -16.12 -9.32
C ASN A 114 -7.49 -14.85 -10.14
N THR A 115 -8.11 -13.71 -9.81
CA THR A 115 -7.92 -12.43 -10.50
C THR A 115 -7.48 -11.34 -9.54
N ALA A 116 -6.90 -10.27 -10.08
CA ALA A 116 -6.53 -9.08 -9.31
C ALA A 116 -7.74 -8.48 -8.60
N GLU A 117 -8.91 -8.41 -9.25
CA GLU A 117 -10.13 -7.88 -8.64
C GLU A 117 -10.57 -8.66 -7.40
N ALA A 118 -10.48 -9.99 -7.45
CA ALA A 118 -10.88 -10.84 -6.34
C ALA A 118 -9.91 -10.74 -5.14
N LEU A 119 -8.64 -10.38 -5.41
CA LEU A 119 -7.58 -10.31 -4.40
C LEU A 119 -7.31 -8.89 -3.88
N MET A 120 -7.56 -7.86 -4.69
CA MET A 120 -7.17 -6.49 -4.41
C MET A 120 -7.82 -5.89 -3.17
N THR A 121 -7.11 -5.00 -2.50
CA THR A 121 -7.67 -4.07 -1.53
C THR A 121 -8.38 -2.94 -2.27
N LYS A 122 -9.73 -2.88 -2.17
CA LYS A 122 -10.57 -1.87 -2.87
C LYS A 122 -10.53 -0.49 -2.20
N LYS A 123 -10.43 -0.43 -0.85
CA LYS A 123 -10.32 0.84 -0.11
C LYS A 123 -8.86 1.30 -0.05
N VAL A 124 -8.38 1.84 -1.17
CA VAL A 124 -7.00 2.30 -1.30
C VAL A 124 -6.85 3.68 -0.67
N ILE A 125 -5.79 3.87 0.11
CA ILE A 125 -5.36 5.19 0.56
C ILE A 125 -4.64 5.83 -0.61
N THR A 126 -5.09 7.00 -1.03
CA THR A 126 -4.55 7.76 -2.16
C THR A 126 -4.20 9.18 -1.73
N VAL A 127 -3.38 9.85 -2.52
CA VAL A 127 -2.95 11.23 -2.31
C VAL A 127 -3.00 12.00 -3.62
N LYS A 128 -2.89 13.33 -3.55
CA LYS A 128 -2.77 14.22 -4.70
C LYS A 128 -1.31 14.59 -4.95
N ALA A 129 -1.02 15.05 -6.16
CA ALA A 129 0.33 15.42 -6.59
C ALA A 129 0.93 16.55 -5.73
N TYR A 130 0.11 17.44 -5.22
CA TYR A 130 0.50 18.61 -4.42
C TYR A 130 0.36 18.43 -2.91
N ASP A 131 0.03 17.23 -2.44
CA ASP A 131 0.01 16.95 -1.00
C ASP A 131 1.43 17.00 -0.41
N ASP A 132 1.53 17.37 0.87
CA ASP A 132 2.79 17.44 1.60
C ASP A 132 3.35 16.04 1.88
N ILE A 133 4.63 15.84 1.61
CA ILE A 133 5.32 14.56 1.86
C ILE A 133 5.26 14.16 3.33
N SER A 134 5.35 15.11 4.26
CA SER A 134 5.28 14.85 5.70
C SER A 134 3.93 14.22 6.10
N ASP A 135 2.83 14.65 5.49
CA ASP A 135 1.50 14.09 5.74
C ASP A 135 1.34 12.70 5.13
N VAL A 136 1.92 12.49 3.94
CA VAL A 136 1.97 11.17 3.30
C VAL A 136 2.79 10.18 4.15
N ALA A 137 3.97 10.60 4.64
CA ALA A 137 4.81 9.78 5.51
C ALA A 137 4.07 9.39 6.80
N ARG A 138 3.36 10.35 7.42
CA ARG A 138 2.52 10.12 8.60
C ARG A 138 1.40 9.13 8.29
N SER A 139 0.68 9.33 7.19
CA SER A 139 -0.39 8.43 6.74
C SER A 139 0.12 7.00 6.50
N MET A 140 1.28 6.85 5.82
CA MET A 140 1.89 5.52 5.60
C MET A 140 2.24 4.81 6.91
N ARG A 141 2.73 5.55 7.90
CA ARG A 141 3.05 4.99 9.23
C ARG A 141 1.79 4.57 9.96
N ASP A 142 0.82 5.47 10.09
CA ASP A 142 -0.37 5.28 10.92
C ASP A 142 -1.34 4.24 10.33
N LYS A 143 -1.39 4.14 9.01
CA LYS A 143 -2.21 3.15 8.28
C LYS A 143 -1.45 1.87 7.92
N HIS A 144 -0.17 1.77 8.29
CA HIS A 144 0.70 0.61 8.02
C HIS A 144 0.82 0.26 6.53
N VAL A 145 0.65 1.23 5.61
CA VAL A 145 0.80 1.02 4.17
C VAL A 145 2.23 1.31 3.71
N LYS A 146 2.70 0.59 2.69
CA LYS A 146 4.07 0.71 2.16
C LYS A 146 4.15 1.60 0.93
N ARG A 147 3.02 1.87 0.28
CA ARG A 147 2.90 2.70 -0.92
C ARG A 147 1.53 3.33 -1.01
N VAL A 148 1.46 4.46 -1.69
CA VAL A 148 0.25 5.23 -1.85
C VAL A 148 0.16 5.68 -3.31
N PRO A 149 -0.88 5.31 -4.05
CA PRO A 149 -1.15 5.84 -5.39
C PRO A 149 -1.44 7.32 -5.36
N VAL A 150 -0.97 8.02 -6.39
CA VAL A 150 -1.21 9.45 -6.62
C VAL A 150 -2.25 9.59 -7.71
N LEU A 151 -3.33 10.31 -7.43
CA LEU A 151 -4.43 10.49 -8.35
C LEU A 151 -4.57 11.96 -8.78
N ASP A 152 -5.04 12.16 -10.01
CA ASP A 152 -5.58 13.45 -10.45
C ASP A 152 -6.98 13.72 -9.86
N ASP A 153 -7.60 14.84 -10.26
CA ASP A 153 -8.90 15.23 -9.73
C ASP A 153 -10.05 14.39 -10.29
N GLU A 154 -9.84 13.71 -11.40
CA GLU A 154 -10.78 12.79 -12.04
C GLU A 154 -10.67 11.36 -11.48
N GLY A 155 -9.64 11.07 -10.66
CA GLY A 155 -9.41 9.76 -10.05
C GLY A 155 -8.53 8.83 -10.87
N HIS A 156 -7.85 9.33 -11.91
CA HIS A 156 -6.89 8.55 -12.68
C HIS A 156 -5.55 8.47 -11.96
N LEU A 157 -4.88 7.36 -12.14
CA LEU A 157 -3.57 7.12 -11.57
C LEU A 157 -2.49 7.89 -12.34
N ILE A 158 -1.84 8.86 -11.69
CA ILE A 158 -0.75 9.68 -12.28
C ILE A 158 0.63 9.39 -11.68
N GLY A 159 0.69 8.64 -10.59
CA GLY A 159 1.94 8.30 -9.93
C GLY A 159 1.77 7.35 -8.76
N ILE A 160 2.87 6.99 -8.15
CA ILE A 160 2.90 6.20 -6.90
C ILE A 160 4.08 6.66 -6.04
N VAL A 161 3.86 6.75 -4.73
CA VAL A 161 4.91 7.00 -3.74
C VAL A 161 5.03 5.78 -2.83
N SER A 162 6.26 5.33 -2.59
CA SER A 162 6.58 4.26 -1.67
C SER A 162 7.36 4.78 -0.44
N ARG A 163 7.45 3.99 0.62
CA ARG A 163 8.32 4.30 1.76
C ARG A 163 9.78 4.49 1.33
N GLN A 164 10.22 3.74 0.30
CA GLN A 164 11.57 3.85 -0.21
C GLN A 164 11.84 5.21 -0.87
N ASP A 165 10.85 5.80 -1.53
CA ASP A 165 11.00 7.13 -2.15
C ASP A 165 11.15 8.20 -1.07
N ILE A 166 10.41 8.10 0.03
CA ILE A 166 10.56 8.98 1.19
C ILE A 166 11.94 8.79 1.86
N VAL A 167 12.42 7.54 2.01
CA VAL A 167 13.73 7.29 2.61
C VAL A 167 14.87 7.82 1.75
N LYS A 168 14.76 7.79 0.42
CA LYS A 168 15.76 8.36 -0.49
C LYS A 168 15.98 9.87 -0.32
N MET A 169 14.99 10.59 0.21
CA MET A 169 15.13 12.03 0.50
C MET A 169 16.14 12.32 1.62
N LEU A 170 16.55 11.29 2.37
CA LEU A 170 17.54 11.41 3.45
C LEU A 170 18.98 11.27 2.94
N LEU A 171 19.17 10.98 1.64
CA LEU A 171 20.48 10.78 1.01
C LEU A 171 20.94 12.04 0.28
#